data_52122514e11a0e9628c6ba913050db5b
#
_entry.id   52122514e11a0e9628c6ba913050db5b
#
_cell.length_a   1.000
_cell.length_b   1.000
_cell.length_c   1.000
_cell.angle_alpha   90.00
_cell.angle_beta   90.00
_cell.angle_gamma   90.00
#
_symmetry.space_group_name_H-M   'P 1'
#
loop_
_entity.id
_entity.type
_entity.pdbx_description
1 polymer ?
#
loop_
_entity_poly.entity_id
_entity_poly.type
_entity_poly.pdbx_seq_one_letter_code
_entity_poly.pdbx_strand_id
1 'polypeptide(L)'
;RLASKAGNRVSLSEKSVYTLPPVKRKSTLRPVIVGFGPAGMFAALTLTEAGLSPIIIERGETVDERTASVKSFWRTRVLNPESNVQFGEGGAGTFSDGKLTTGIKDKRCRRVFEKFCEHGAPSEIMYSATPHIGTDRLAGVVKAIRKTVEGRGGEFMFNTKLCDLIIYNGHIQGITVCHKDGSKEDIETDTVILSIGHSARDTLEMLRLKGINMMQKPFSVGVRI
;
A
#
# COMPACT_ATOMS: atom_id res chain seq x y z
N ARG A 1 -29.53 -28.66 -0.36
CA ARG A 1 -29.85 -29.44 -1.60
C ARG A 1 -28.63 -29.63 -2.52
N LEU A 2 -27.73 -28.66 -2.69
CA LEU A 2 -26.52 -28.82 -3.52
C LEU A 2 -25.47 -29.73 -2.84
N ALA A 3 -25.25 -29.57 -1.54
CA ALA A 3 -24.30 -30.40 -0.78
C ALA A 3 -24.66 -31.88 -0.75
N SER A 4 -25.97 -32.20 -0.69
CA SER A 4 -26.45 -33.60 -0.70
C SER A 4 -26.29 -34.30 -2.06
N LYS A 5 -26.20 -33.53 -3.16
CA LYS A 5 -26.03 -34.09 -4.52
C LYS A 5 -24.55 -34.22 -4.94
N ALA A 6 -23.64 -33.49 -4.32
CA ALA A 6 -22.22 -33.43 -4.71
C ALA A 6 -21.29 -34.32 -3.87
N GLY A 7 -21.85 -35.09 -2.90
CA GLY A 7 -21.07 -35.93 -2.00
C GLY A 7 -19.98 -35.12 -1.25
N ASN A 8 -18.86 -35.76 -0.95
CA ASN A 8 -17.75 -35.12 -0.20
C ASN A 8 -17.00 -34.02 -0.97
N ARG A 9 -17.43 -33.64 -2.19
CA ARG A 9 -16.79 -32.57 -2.98
C ARG A 9 -17.27 -31.18 -2.64
N VAL A 10 -18.35 -31.02 -1.87
CA VAL A 10 -18.93 -29.75 -1.47
C VAL A 10 -19.16 -29.75 0.02
N SER A 11 -18.59 -28.81 0.70
CA SER A 11 -18.81 -28.55 2.13
C SER A 11 -19.34 -27.14 2.35
N LEU A 12 -20.11 -26.96 3.43
CA LEU A 12 -20.48 -25.63 3.88
C LEU A 12 -19.22 -24.94 4.40
N SER A 13 -18.96 -23.74 3.85
CA SER A 13 -17.89 -22.89 4.33
C SER A 13 -18.45 -21.86 5.29
N GLU A 14 -17.94 -21.82 6.51
CA GLU A 14 -18.25 -20.74 7.45
C GLU A 14 -17.63 -19.43 6.97
N LYS A 15 -18.42 -18.36 6.97
CA LYS A 15 -17.92 -17.03 6.63
C LYS A 15 -17.03 -16.53 7.75
N SER A 16 -15.72 -16.61 7.55
CA SER A 16 -14.75 -16.01 8.47
C SER A 16 -14.82 -14.48 8.36
N VAL A 17 -15.27 -13.81 9.41
CA VAL A 17 -15.31 -12.36 9.50
C VAL A 17 -14.13 -11.88 10.34
N TYR A 18 -13.32 -10.99 9.79
CA TYR A 18 -12.28 -10.29 10.54
C TYR A 18 -12.82 -8.96 11.06
N THR A 19 -12.81 -8.78 12.36
CA THR A 19 -13.18 -7.52 13.02
C THR A 19 -11.94 -6.79 13.49
N LEU A 20 -11.87 -5.49 13.21
CA LEU A 20 -10.78 -4.65 13.74
C LEU A 20 -10.91 -4.56 15.26
N PRO A 21 -9.80 -4.76 16.00
CA PRO A 21 -9.80 -4.52 17.42
C PRO A 21 -10.03 -3.02 17.71
N PRO A 22 -10.65 -2.67 18.84
CA PRO A 22 -10.81 -1.28 19.22
C PRO A 22 -9.46 -0.61 19.46
N VAL A 23 -9.29 0.60 18.94
CA VAL A 23 -8.05 1.36 19.10
C VAL A 23 -8.04 2.06 20.45
N LYS A 24 -7.00 1.82 21.24
CA LYS A 24 -6.74 2.50 22.52
C LYS A 24 -5.49 3.38 22.38
N ARG A 25 -5.54 4.39 21.52
CA ARG A 25 -4.42 5.31 21.34
C ARG A 25 -4.58 6.51 22.29
N LYS A 26 -3.50 6.87 22.99
CA LYS A 26 -3.45 8.04 23.88
C LYS A 26 -2.92 9.29 23.17
N SER A 27 -2.13 9.12 22.11
CA SER A 27 -1.53 10.21 21.35
C SER A 27 -2.56 10.92 20.49
N THR A 28 -2.44 12.23 20.41
CA THR A 28 -3.20 13.11 19.50
C THR A 28 -2.50 13.31 18.15
N LEU A 29 -1.21 12.94 18.06
CA LEU A 29 -0.45 13.04 16.83
C LEU A 29 -0.97 12.08 15.77
N ARG A 30 -0.96 12.51 14.52
CA ARG A 30 -1.41 11.69 13.39
C ARG A 30 -0.37 10.62 13.05
N PRO A 31 -0.74 9.36 12.81
CA PRO A 31 0.19 8.36 12.30
C PRO A 31 0.58 8.70 10.86
N VAL A 32 1.83 8.43 10.50
CA VAL A 32 2.34 8.63 9.15
C VAL A 32 2.53 7.29 8.45
N ILE A 33 2.08 7.20 7.21
CA ILE A 33 2.30 6.05 6.32
C ILE A 33 3.22 6.51 5.19
N VAL A 34 4.35 5.82 5.02
CA VAL A 34 5.31 6.11 3.94
C VAL A 34 5.17 5.08 2.84
N GLY A 35 4.69 5.52 1.68
CA GLY A 35 4.38 4.70 0.51
C GLY A 35 2.90 4.32 0.43
N PHE A 36 2.29 4.51 -0.75
CA PHE A 36 0.90 4.16 -1.03
C PHE A 36 0.80 3.03 -2.07
N GLY A 37 1.67 2.02 -1.93
CA GLY A 37 1.51 0.71 -2.55
C GLY A 37 0.50 -0.16 -1.80
N PRO A 38 0.34 -1.45 -2.13
CA PRO A 38 -0.66 -2.32 -1.50
C PRO A 38 -0.63 -2.31 0.02
N ALA A 39 0.55 -2.37 0.65
CA ALA A 39 0.68 -2.33 2.10
C ALA A 39 0.19 -0.99 2.69
N GLY A 40 0.61 0.14 2.10
CA GLY A 40 0.20 1.47 2.53
C GLY A 40 -1.29 1.72 2.34
N MET A 41 -1.87 1.27 1.22
CA MET A 41 -3.32 1.37 0.98
C MET A 41 -4.13 0.67 2.07
N PHE A 42 -3.77 -0.57 2.42
CA PHE A 42 -4.49 -1.32 3.47
C PHE A 42 -4.20 -0.81 4.87
N ALA A 43 -3.00 -0.26 5.14
CA ALA A 43 -2.71 0.45 6.36
C ALA A 43 -3.60 1.70 6.50
N ALA A 44 -3.70 2.52 5.45
CA ALA A 44 -4.53 3.73 5.43
C ALA A 44 -6.03 3.42 5.62
N LEU A 45 -6.57 2.43 4.88
CA LEU A 45 -7.94 1.97 5.07
C LEU A 45 -8.19 1.50 6.49
N THR A 46 -7.27 0.71 7.05
CA THR A 46 -7.40 0.15 8.40
C THR A 46 -7.38 1.25 9.47
N LEU A 47 -6.46 2.21 9.36
CA LEU A 47 -6.36 3.32 10.30
C LEU A 47 -7.59 4.23 10.23
N THR A 48 -8.06 4.56 9.03
CA THR A 48 -9.26 5.42 8.88
C THR A 48 -10.53 4.71 9.32
N GLU A 49 -10.66 3.41 9.12
CA GLU A 49 -11.78 2.62 9.69
C GLU A 49 -11.73 2.54 11.22
N ALA A 50 -10.55 2.65 11.80
CA ALA A 50 -10.35 2.72 13.24
C ALA A 50 -10.53 4.15 13.81
N GLY A 51 -10.96 5.12 13.00
CA GLY A 51 -11.21 6.51 13.39
C GLY A 51 -9.95 7.37 13.51
N LEU A 52 -8.83 6.92 12.94
CA LEU A 52 -7.58 7.69 12.88
C LEU A 52 -7.49 8.42 11.55
N SER A 53 -6.79 9.56 11.54
CA SER A 53 -6.58 10.40 10.36
C SER A 53 -5.11 10.37 9.95
N PRO A 54 -4.63 9.33 9.23
CA PRO A 54 -3.21 9.23 8.88
C PRO A 54 -2.79 10.30 7.86
N ILE A 55 -1.49 10.63 7.87
CA ILE A 55 -0.83 11.35 6.77
C ILE A 55 -0.13 10.30 5.91
N ILE A 56 -0.37 10.33 4.61
CA ILE A 56 0.20 9.39 3.65
C ILE A 56 1.21 10.11 2.77
N ILE A 57 2.47 9.67 2.84
CA ILE A 57 3.57 10.21 2.04
C ILE A 57 3.79 9.26 0.86
N GLU A 58 3.66 9.76 -0.37
CA GLU A 58 3.98 9.01 -1.58
C GLU A 58 4.98 9.80 -2.43
N ARG A 59 6.13 9.17 -2.71
CA ARG A 59 7.22 9.82 -3.44
C ARG A 59 6.87 10.14 -4.89
N GLY A 60 6.03 9.31 -5.51
CA GLY A 60 5.60 9.49 -6.88
C GLY A 60 4.29 10.25 -7.01
N GLU A 61 3.81 10.24 -8.21
CA GLU A 61 2.62 10.96 -8.66
C GLU A 61 1.34 10.19 -8.34
N THR A 62 0.18 10.88 -8.42
CA THR A 62 -1.14 10.25 -8.43
C THR A 62 -1.26 9.26 -9.58
N VAL A 63 -2.15 8.29 -9.48
CA VAL A 63 -2.30 7.23 -10.50
C VAL A 63 -2.60 7.77 -11.90
N ASP A 64 -3.31 8.89 -12.00
CA ASP A 64 -3.63 9.52 -13.27
C ASP A 64 -2.37 10.14 -13.93
N GLU A 65 -1.63 10.97 -13.17
CA GLU A 65 -0.37 11.59 -13.61
C GLU A 65 0.71 10.53 -13.90
N ARG A 66 0.84 9.56 -12.99
CA ARG A 66 1.78 8.44 -13.12
C ARG A 66 1.53 7.63 -14.39
N THR A 67 0.26 7.42 -14.76
CA THR A 67 -0.10 6.75 -16.03
C THR A 67 0.44 7.52 -17.24
N ALA A 68 0.37 8.85 -17.20
CA ALA A 68 0.93 9.69 -18.26
C ALA A 68 2.47 9.65 -18.27
N SER A 69 3.11 9.70 -17.10
CA SER A 69 4.56 9.60 -16.93
C SER A 69 5.10 8.26 -17.44
N VAL A 70 4.45 7.14 -17.12
CA VAL A 70 4.82 5.81 -17.60
C VAL A 70 4.67 5.69 -19.12
N LYS A 71 3.56 6.19 -19.69
CA LYS A 71 3.39 6.24 -21.15
C LYS A 71 4.47 7.09 -21.84
N SER A 72 4.84 8.22 -21.23
CA SER A 72 5.92 9.08 -21.72
C SER A 72 7.26 8.34 -21.68
N PHE A 73 7.57 7.66 -20.59
CA PHE A 73 8.81 6.84 -20.49
C PHE A 73 8.88 5.77 -21.58
N TRP A 74 7.82 5.05 -21.85
CA TRP A 74 7.81 4.05 -22.93
C TRP A 74 8.11 4.65 -24.32
N ARG A 75 7.68 5.89 -24.56
CA ARG A 75 7.91 6.61 -25.82
C ARG A 75 9.30 7.24 -25.90
N THR A 76 9.73 7.91 -24.84
CA THR A 76 10.93 8.78 -24.84
C THR A 76 12.18 8.11 -24.26
N ARG A 77 12.02 7.00 -23.52
CA ARG A 77 13.06 6.34 -22.73
C ARG A 77 13.67 7.20 -21.62
N VAL A 78 13.06 8.34 -21.29
CA VAL A 78 13.48 9.20 -20.18
C VAL A 78 12.76 8.78 -18.92
N LEU A 79 13.51 8.21 -17.97
CA LEU A 79 12.97 7.72 -16.69
C LEU A 79 12.81 8.88 -15.70
N ASN A 80 11.64 8.99 -15.09
CA ASN A 80 11.45 9.75 -13.85
C ASN A 80 11.82 8.84 -12.66
N PRO A 81 12.90 9.10 -11.91
CA PRO A 81 13.34 8.23 -10.82
C PRO A 81 12.36 8.19 -9.65
N GLU A 82 11.56 9.22 -9.45
CA GLU A 82 10.62 9.32 -8.32
C GLU A 82 9.20 8.86 -8.67
N SER A 83 8.82 8.83 -9.98
CA SER A 83 7.49 8.37 -10.41
C SER A 83 7.60 7.54 -11.70
N ASN A 84 7.36 6.24 -11.60
CA ASN A 84 7.56 5.30 -12.70
C ASN A 84 6.75 4.00 -12.46
N VAL A 85 7.13 2.87 -13.09
CA VAL A 85 6.45 1.58 -12.89
C VAL A 85 6.59 1.02 -11.47
N GLN A 86 7.59 1.46 -10.69
CA GLN A 86 7.82 0.98 -9.32
C GLN A 86 7.27 1.94 -8.25
N PHE A 87 7.38 3.25 -8.47
CA PHE A 87 6.99 4.30 -7.52
C PHE A 87 5.77 5.08 -8.01
N GLY A 88 4.99 5.54 -7.05
CA GLY A 88 3.75 6.28 -7.26
C GLY A 88 2.53 5.55 -6.72
N GLU A 89 1.40 6.22 -6.75
CA GLU A 89 0.12 5.74 -6.21
C GLU A 89 -0.21 4.32 -6.69
N GLY A 90 -0.51 3.42 -5.76
CA GLY A 90 -0.80 2.01 -6.01
C GLY A 90 0.42 1.10 -6.08
N GLY A 91 1.65 1.66 -6.06
CA GLY A 91 2.90 0.91 -6.08
C GLY A 91 3.16 0.16 -7.39
N ALA A 92 4.10 -0.78 -7.39
CA ALA A 92 4.52 -1.52 -8.58
C ALA A 92 3.40 -2.38 -9.20
N GLY A 93 2.37 -2.73 -8.41
CA GLY A 93 1.24 -3.55 -8.86
C GLY A 93 0.28 -2.84 -9.81
N THR A 94 0.23 -1.50 -9.81
CA THR A 94 -0.76 -0.71 -10.58
C THR A 94 -0.75 -0.99 -12.07
N PHE A 95 0.42 -1.29 -12.63
CA PHE A 95 0.59 -1.59 -14.07
C PHE A 95 0.71 -3.09 -14.35
N SER A 96 0.31 -3.94 -13.41
CA SER A 96 0.22 -5.39 -13.56
C SER A 96 -1.25 -5.81 -13.78
N ASP A 97 -1.48 -7.10 -14.02
CA ASP A 97 -2.84 -7.66 -14.07
C ASP A 97 -3.49 -7.82 -12.68
N GLY A 98 -2.79 -7.43 -11.62
CA GLY A 98 -3.33 -7.45 -10.25
C GLY A 98 -3.67 -8.86 -9.76
N LYS A 99 -2.75 -9.81 -9.97
CA LYS A 99 -2.88 -11.17 -9.42
C LYS A 99 -2.94 -11.14 -7.90
N LEU A 100 -3.93 -11.81 -7.33
CA LEU A 100 -4.20 -11.84 -5.90
C LEU A 100 -3.93 -13.20 -5.24
N THR A 101 -3.20 -14.08 -5.94
CA THR A 101 -2.85 -15.41 -5.42
C THR A 101 -1.85 -15.30 -4.27
N THR A 102 -2.12 -15.99 -3.17
CA THR A 102 -1.24 -16.05 -2.01
C THR A 102 -1.18 -17.47 -1.45
N GLY A 103 -0.03 -17.87 -0.90
CA GLY A 103 0.14 -19.13 -0.16
C GLY A 103 -0.24 -19.01 1.33
N ILE A 104 -0.63 -17.82 1.80
CA ILE A 104 -0.95 -17.60 3.21
C ILE A 104 -2.41 -17.95 3.49
N LYS A 105 -2.63 -18.78 4.52
CA LYS A 105 -3.97 -19.11 5.03
C LYS A 105 -4.30 -18.23 6.23
N ASP A 106 -4.70 -16.98 5.98
CA ASP A 106 -5.07 -16.01 7.01
C ASP A 106 -6.46 -15.44 6.71
N LYS A 107 -7.32 -15.32 7.73
CA LYS A 107 -8.66 -14.75 7.60
C LYS A 107 -8.67 -13.31 7.07
N ARG A 108 -7.57 -12.56 7.24
CA ARG A 108 -7.40 -11.20 6.71
C ARG A 108 -7.30 -11.16 5.20
N CYS A 109 -6.90 -12.27 4.54
CA CYS A 109 -6.87 -12.33 3.07
C CYS A 109 -8.26 -12.09 2.47
N ARG A 110 -9.31 -12.65 3.09
CA ARG A 110 -10.68 -12.42 2.63
C ARG A 110 -11.09 -10.95 2.74
N ARG A 111 -10.71 -10.29 3.84
CA ARG A 111 -10.95 -8.85 4.01
C ARG A 111 -10.29 -8.01 2.90
N VAL A 112 -9.09 -8.39 2.47
CA VAL A 112 -8.41 -7.72 1.34
C VAL A 112 -9.28 -7.79 0.08
N PHE A 113 -9.82 -8.95 -0.25
CA PHE A 113 -10.71 -9.13 -1.41
C PHE A 113 -12.02 -8.35 -1.26
N GLU A 114 -12.63 -8.39 -0.09
CA GLU A 114 -13.84 -7.63 0.22
C GLU A 114 -13.58 -6.11 0.00
N LYS A 115 -12.47 -5.59 0.49
CA LYS A 115 -12.09 -4.19 0.28
C LYS A 115 -11.84 -3.85 -1.19
N PHE A 116 -11.21 -4.71 -1.94
CA PHE A 116 -11.06 -4.49 -3.38
C PHE A 116 -12.42 -4.45 -4.09
N CYS A 117 -13.35 -5.36 -3.77
CA CYS A 117 -14.70 -5.36 -4.32
C CYS A 117 -15.48 -4.09 -3.93
N GLU A 118 -15.40 -3.64 -2.68
CA GLU A 118 -15.99 -2.39 -2.21
C GLU A 118 -15.52 -1.16 -3.01
N HIS A 119 -14.32 -1.25 -3.61
CA HIS A 119 -13.70 -0.17 -4.37
C HIS A 119 -13.68 -0.42 -5.89
N GLY A 120 -14.51 -1.33 -6.39
CA GLY A 120 -14.76 -1.52 -7.81
C GLY A 120 -14.01 -2.67 -8.48
N ALA A 121 -13.32 -3.52 -7.71
CA ALA A 121 -12.82 -4.78 -8.26
C ALA A 121 -13.97 -5.74 -8.58
N PRO A 122 -13.80 -6.65 -9.57
CA PRO A 122 -14.84 -7.60 -9.92
C PRO A 122 -15.13 -8.58 -8.76
N SER A 123 -16.42 -8.86 -8.53
CA SER A 123 -16.86 -9.74 -7.44
C SER A 123 -16.33 -11.18 -7.56
N GLU A 124 -15.96 -11.59 -8.77
CA GLU A 124 -15.39 -12.89 -9.09
C GLU A 124 -14.10 -13.19 -8.31
N ILE A 125 -13.35 -12.17 -7.89
CA ILE A 125 -12.14 -12.37 -7.07
C ILE A 125 -12.43 -13.07 -5.74
N MET A 126 -13.67 -13.00 -5.25
CA MET A 126 -14.08 -13.61 -3.98
C MET A 126 -14.13 -15.13 -4.02
N TYR A 127 -14.24 -15.74 -5.21
CA TYR A 127 -14.43 -17.19 -5.39
C TYR A 127 -13.61 -17.80 -6.51
N SER A 128 -12.88 -17.00 -7.29
CA SER A 128 -11.98 -17.50 -8.34
C SER A 128 -10.80 -18.25 -7.75
N ALA A 129 -10.38 -19.33 -8.38
CA ALA A 129 -9.17 -20.06 -8.01
C ALA A 129 -7.87 -19.26 -8.33
N THR A 130 -7.93 -18.41 -9.34
CA THR A 130 -6.83 -17.52 -9.76
C THR A 130 -7.33 -16.07 -9.84
N PRO A 131 -7.62 -15.44 -8.68
CA PRO A 131 -8.22 -14.11 -8.66
C PRO A 131 -7.25 -13.06 -9.19
N HIS A 132 -7.76 -12.16 -10.04
CA HIS A 132 -7.05 -10.98 -10.54
C HIS A 132 -8.03 -9.84 -10.78
N ILE A 133 -7.57 -8.61 -10.64
CA ILE A 133 -8.42 -7.41 -10.79
C ILE A 133 -8.52 -6.99 -12.25
N GLY A 134 -7.45 -7.11 -13.01
CA GLY A 134 -7.31 -6.61 -14.38
C GLY A 134 -6.61 -5.26 -14.43
N THR A 135 -5.73 -5.09 -15.42
CA THR A 135 -4.94 -3.85 -15.61
C THR A 135 -5.80 -2.63 -15.93
N ASP A 136 -6.94 -2.84 -16.58
CA ASP A 136 -7.91 -1.81 -16.94
C ASP A 136 -8.66 -1.24 -15.73
N ARG A 137 -8.86 -2.04 -14.69
CA ARG A 137 -9.66 -1.68 -13.50
C ARG A 137 -8.81 -1.24 -12.32
N LEU A 138 -7.58 -1.75 -12.21
CA LEU A 138 -6.76 -1.58 -11.01
C LEU A 138 -6.48 -0.11 -10.68
N ALA A 139 -6.21 0.73 -11.67
CA ALA A 139 -6.03 2.17 -11.47
C ALA A 139 -7.29 2.84 -10.86
N GLY A 140 -8.48 2.44 -11.32
CA GLY A 140 -9.75 2.91 -10.78
C GLY A 140 -9.97 2.49 -9.33
N VAL A 141 -9.64 1.24 -9.01
CA VAL A 141 -9.71 0.69 -7.64
C VAL A 141 -8.78 1.46 -6.68
N VAL A 142 -7.53 1.69 -7.09
CA VAL A 142 -6.54 2.45 -6.32
C VAL A 142 -7.06 3.86 -6.02
N LYS A 143 -7.57 4.55 -7.05
CA LYS A 143 -8.17 5.89 -6.90
C LYS A 143 -9.40 5.90 -5.99
N ALA A 144 -10.24 4.88 -6.06
CA ALA A 144 -11.41 4.75 -5.18
C ALA A 144 -10.99 4.54 -3.72
N ILE A 145 -9.95 3.75 -3.46
CA ILE A 145 -9.37 3.57 -2.12
C ILE A 145 -8.86 4.91 -1.58
N ARG A 146 -8.08 5.67 -2.37
CA ARG A 146 -7.61 7.00 -1.96
C ARG A 146 -8.76 7.90 -1.55
N LYS A 147 -9.77 8.04 -2.41
CA LYS A 147 -10.96 8.86 -2.11
C LYS A 147 -11.67 8.45 -0.83
N THR A 148 -11.75 7.16 -0.55
CA THR A 148 -12.32 6.65 0.71
C THR A 148 -11.48 7.07 1.91
N VAL A 149 -10.16 6.99 1.81
CA VAL A 149 -9.23 7.42 2.86
C VAL A 149 -9.33 8.93 3.09
N GLU A 150 -9.31 9.74 2.02
CA GLU A 150 -9.51 11.21 2.07
C GLU A 150 -10.85 11.57 2.74
N GLY A 151 -11.93 10.93 2.31
CA GLY A 151 -13.28 11.16 2.86
C GLY A 151 -13.43 10.79 4.35
N ARG A 152 -12.47 10.02 4.90
CA ARG A 152 -12.39 9.66 6.32
C ARG A 152 -11.32 10.45 7.08
N GLY A 153 -10.80 11.54 6.51
CA GLY A 153 -9.84 12.44 7.15
C GLY A 153 -8.37 12.05 6.96
N GLY A 154 -8.05 11.07 6.11
CA GLY A 154 -6.67 10.82 5.66
C GLY A 154 -6.19 11.95 4.75
N GLU A 155 -4.91 12.27 4.83
CA GLU A 155 -4.27 13.32 4.02
C GLU A 155 -3.16 12.72 3.17
N PHE A 156 -3.06 13.14 1.90
CA PHE A 156 -2.06 12.64 0.97
C PHE A 156 -1.07 13.72 0.56
N MET A 157 0.20 13.40 0.63
CA MET A 157 1.31 14.20 0.15
C MET A 157 2.01 13.42 -0.98
N PHE A 158 1.60 13.67 -2.22
CA PHE A 158 2.24 13.12 -3.41
C PHE A 158 3.48 13.92 -3.80
N ASN A 159 4.34 13.35 -4.64
CA ASN A 159 5.62 13.94 -5.00
C ASN A 159 6.46 14.34 -3.78
N THR A 160 6.30 13.59 -2.68
CA THR A 160 6.89 13.85 -1.38
C THR A 160 7.56 12.59 -0.85
N LYS A 161 8.86 12.68 -0.58
CA LYS A 161 9.70 11.55 -0.18
C LYS A 161 10.11 11.64 1.28
N LEU A 162 10.08 10.51 2.00
CA LEU A 162 10.75 10.42 3.31
C LEU A 162 12.26 10.62 3.14
N CYS A 163 12.82 11.61 3.80
CA CYS A 163 14.24 11.92 3.76
C CYS A 163 14.97 11.60 5.06
N ASP A 164 14.28 11.70 6.20
CA ASP A 164 14.88 11.40 7.49
C ASP A 164 13.84 11.00 8.55
N LEU A 165 14.30 10.35 9.62
CA LEU A 165 13.55 10.08 10.85
C LEU A 165 14.07 10.96 11.98
N ILE A 166 13.17 11.65 12.67
CA ILE A 166 13.48 12.44 13.87
C ILE A 166 13.29 11.51 15.08
N ILE A 167 14.41 11.06 15.64
CA ILE A 167 14.43 10.11 16.76
C ILE A 167 15.09 10.78 17.96
N TYR A 168 14.43 10.73 19.10
CA TYR A 168 14.98 11.21 20.37
C TYR A 168 14.80 10.15 21.45
N ASN A 169 15.87 9.83 22.17
CA ASN A 169 15.89 8.77 23.21
C ASN A 169 15.27 7.42 22.76
N GLY A 170 15.52 7.02 21.50
CA GLY A 170 15.00 5.77 20.94
C GLY A 170 13.53 5.79 20.52
N HIS A 171 12.88 6.95 20.60
CA HIS A 171 11.48 7.13 20.20
C HIS A 171 11.35 8.04 18.99
N ILE A 172 10.44 7.71 18.10
CA ILE A 172 10.05 8.57 16.96
C ILE A 172 9.37 9.82 17.53
N GLN A 173 9.84 10.99 17.08
CA GLN A 173 9.22 12.30 17.34
C GLN A 173 8.67 12.92 16.06
N GLY A 174 9.10 12.46 14.91
CA GLY A 174 8.68 12.97 13.61
C GLY A 174 9.45 12.35 12.47
N ILE A 175 9.19 12.90 11.30
CA ILE A 175 9.92 12.60 10.06
C ILE A 175 10.26 13.91 9.34
N THR A 176 11.33 13.90 8.55
CA THR A 176 11.61 14.94 7.56
C THR A 176 11.25 14.43 6.17
N VAL A 177 10.44 15.19 5.46
CA VAL A 177 10.08 14.91 4.06
C VAL A 177 10.76 15.88 3.11
N CYS A 178 10.96 15.45 1.87
CA CYS A 178 11.47 16.25 0.78
C CYS A 178 10.42 16.33 -0.32
N HIS A 179 10.01 17.52 -0.70
CA HIS A 179 9.08 17.78 -1.78
C HIS A 179 9.78 17.77 -3.15
N LYS A 180 9.00 17.73 -4.23
CA LYS A 180 9.50 17.72 -5.61
C LYS A 180 10.34 18.96 -5.96
N ASP A 181 10.06 20.10 -5.34
CA ASP A 181 10.80 21.35 -5.52
C ASP A 181 12.12 21.40 -4.72
N GLY A 182 12.42 20.37 -3.95
CA GLY A 182 13.60 20.28 -3.09
C GLY A 182 13.43 20.90 -1.70
N SER A 183 12.29 21.49 -1.39
CA SER A 183 11.99 21.97 -0.05
C SER A 183 11.86 20.80 0.93
N LYS A 184 12.12 21.09 2.21
CA LYS A 184 12.00 20.10 3.29
C LYS A 184 10.99 20.58 4.33
N GLU A 185 10.29 19.61 4.91
CA GLU A 185 9.31 19.83 5.96
C GLU A 185 9.45 18.76 7.03
N ASP A 186 9.34 19.16 8.29
CA ASP A 186 9.27 18.22 9.42
C ASP A 186 7.82 18.01 9.83
N ILE A 187 7.44 16.75 9.94
CA ILE A 187 6.08 16.32 10.34
C ILE A 187 6.18 15.61 11.69
N GLU A 188 5.53 16.17 12.70
CA GLU A 188 5.48 15.55 14.03
C GLU A 188 4.60 14.29 14.00
N THR A 189 5.15 13.21 14.49
CA THR A 189 4.44 11.93 14.66
C THR A 189 5.19 11.03 15.63
N ASP A 190 4.45 10.20 16.35
CA ASP A 190 5.00 9.14 17.20
C ASP A 190 4.89 7.74 16.56
N THR A 191 4.31 7.67 15.38
CA THR A 191 4.03 6.39 14.71
C THR A 191 4.26 6.50 13.22
N VAL A 192 5.22 5.75 12.71
CA VAL A 192 5.56 5.67 11.28
C VAL A 192 5.38 4.25 10.78
N ILE A 193 4.60 4.08 9.72
CA ILE A 193 4.41 2.81 9.02
C ILE A 193 5.18 2.87 7.70
N LEU A 194 6.26 2.11 7.60
CA LEU A 194 7.09 2.05 6.40
C LEU A 194 6.52 1.03 5.41
N SER A 195 5.99 1.50 4.29
CA SER A 195 5.41 0.71 3.20
C SER A 195 6.10 0.99 1.86
N ILE A 196 7.42 1.20 1.90
CA ILE A 196 8.26 1.76 0.84
C ILE A 196 8.55 0.80 -0.32
N GLY A 197 8.18 -0.48 -0.21
CA GLY A 197 8.56 -1.51 -1.17
C GLY A 197 10.05 -1.83 -1.14
N HIS A 198 10.48 -2.74 -2.02
CA HIS A 198 11.87 -3.22 -2.05
C HIS A 198 12.82 -2.33 -2.86
N SER A 199 12.31 -1.41 -3.67
CA SER A 199 13.11 -0.61 -4.60
C SER A 199 13.57 0.74 -4.04
N ALA A 200 13.07 1.16 -2.87
CA ALA A 200 13.41 2.43 -2.23
C ALA A 200 14.78 2.35 -1.52
N ARG A 201 15.85 2.15 -2.31
CA ARG A 201 17.22 1.92 -1.80
C ARG A 201 17.75 3.10 -0.99
N ASP A 202 17.46 4.31 -1.42
CA ASP A 202 17.81 5.56 -0.71
C ASP A 202 17.20 5.60 0.69
N THR A 203 15.91 5.25 0.81
CA THR A 203 15.24 5.17 2.11
C THR A 203 15.80 4.05 2.97
N LEU A 204 16.07 2.87 2.39
CA LEU A 204 16.68 1.75 3.12
C LEU A 204 18.09 2.12 3.64
N GLU A 205 18.89 2.82 2.85
CA GLU A 205 20.21 3.30 3.27
C GLU A 205 20.10 4.34 4.38
N MET A 206 19.16 5.29 4.28
CA MET A 206 18.90 6.26 5.36
C MET A 206 18.54 5.53 6.67
N LEU A 207 17.65 4.53 6.63
CA LEU A 207 17.26 3.74 7.80
C LEU A 207 18.48 3.02 8.42
N ARG A 208 19.35 2.45 7.57
CA ARG A 208 20.60 1.81 8.00
C ARG A 208 21.52 2.79 8.71
N LEU A 209 21.71 3.99 8.15
CA LEU A 209 22.55 5.04 8.73
C LEU A 209 21.98 5.58 10.05
N LYS A 210 20.66 5.54 10.24
CA LYS A 210 19.99 5.88 11.51
C LYS A 210 20.09 4.75 12.56
N GLY A 211 20.75 3.64 12.26
CA GLY A 211 20.92 2.53 13.19
C GLY A 211 19.65 1.68 13.39
N ILE A 212 18.68 1.78 12.49
CA ILE A 212 17.52 0.89 12.52
C ILE A 212 17.97 -0.54 12.25
N ASN A 213 17.61 -1.45 13.12
CA ASN A 213 17.99 -2.86 12.99
C ASN A 213 17.37 -3.49 11.74
N MET A 214 18.19 -3.95 10.83
CA MET A 214 17.81 -4.54 9.56
C MET A 214 18.47 -5.91 9.38
N MET A 215 17.69 -6.89 8.95
CA MET A 215 18.19 -8.23 8.64
C MET A 215 18.04 -8.52 7.15
N GLN A 216 19.06 -9.13 6.57
CA GLN A 216 18.99 -9.66 5.21
C GLN A 216 18.00 -10.83 5.17
N LYS A 217 17.17 -10.87 4.13
CA LYS A 217 16.31 -12.02 3.85
C LYS A 217 16.77 -12.72 2.57
N PRO A 218 16.80 -14.07 2.55
CA PRO A 218 17.04 -14.80 1.31
C PRO A 218 15.90 -14.52 0.33
N PHE A 219 16.24 -14.46 -0.95
CA PHE A 219 15.29 -14.33 -2.04
C PHE A 219 15.73 -15.20 -3.23
N SER A 220 14.78 -15.56 -4.07
CA SER A 220 15.05 -16.35 -5.27
C SER A 220 15.29 -15.41 -6.43
N VAL A 221 16.37 -15.67 -7.19
CA VAL A 221 16.72 -14.98 -8.42
C VAL A 221 16.59 -15.96 -9.58
N GLY A 222 16.01 -15.50 -10.68
CA GLY A 222 15.91 -16.28 -11.90
C GLY A 222 15.67 -15.38 -13.10
N VAL A 223 15.98 -15.92 -14.27
CA VAL A 223 15.69 -15.29 -15.57
C VAL A 223 14.50 -16.02 -16.17
N ARG A 224 13.49 -15.27 -16.61
CA ARG A 224 12.41 -15.82 -17.43
C ARG A 224 12.83 -15.73 -18.89
N ILE A 225 12.95 -16.88 -19.51
CA ILE A 225 13.25 -17.03 -20.94
C ILE A 225 11.93 -17.16 -21.69
#